data_da624f9ad477b142e6e105eb617a0761
#
_entry.id   da624f9ad477b142e6e105eb617a0761
#
_cell.length_a   1.000
_cell.length_b   1.000
_cell.length_c   1.000
_cell.angle_alpha   90.00
_cell.angle_beta   90.00
_cell.angle_gamma   90.00
#
_symmetry.space_group_name_H-M   'P 1'
#
loop_
_entity.id
_entity.type
_entity.pdbx_description
1 polymer ?
#
loop_
_entity_poly.entity_id
_entity_poly.type
_entity_poly.pdbx_seq_one_letter_code
_entity_poly.pdbx_strand_id
1 'polypeptide(L)'
;MLAAVPAFASSENQQGQGQAVITVLPAKNAAPAAVKPQDLSLKVNGKATSITNVEPLKGANSKVEVVVLIDDSARAGLGNQIKDVANFIKTLPPNAAATVGYMVNGRAALTGPLTMNRDQVVKSLRVPMSVPGVNASPYFSLDALAKSWPSNDSDARREVVMITNGVDNYDRGFDPYDPYMQTAINDAVKAHLIVYSIYWADSGRFNRSGFAANAGQNLLLQVTGATGGNSYWIGTGNPVSLIPYFDDIKRRLDNQYELSFMAPSNGRPELANFKLKVNNGPKVDAPQQVVVTAASTAGGEQ
;
A
#
# COMPACT_ATOMS: atom_id res chain seq x y z
N MET A 1 14.63 5.93 60.91
CA MET A 1 14.84 5.50 59.51
C MET A 1 13.53 5.56 58.78
N LEU A 2 13.27 6.60 57.94
CA LEU A 2 12.12 6.66 57.11
C LEU A 2 12.50 5.98 55.76
N ALA A 3 11.79 4.90 55.42
CA ALA A 3 11.93 4.25 54.15
C ALA A 3 11.16 5.08 53.10
N ALA A 4 11.86 5.64 52.11
CA ALA A 4 11.24 6.26 50.95
C ALA A 4 10.68 5.17 50.01
N VAL A 5 9.38 5.12 49.85
CA VAL A 5 8.68 4.28 48.87
C VAL A 5 8.88 4.96 47.48
N PRO A 6 9.44 4.29 46.48
CA PRO A 6 9.50 4.86 45.15
C PRO A 6 8.08 4.97 44.61
N ALA A 7 7.63 6.19 44.32
CA ALA A 7 6.43 6.42 43.57
C ALA A 7 6.67 5.93 42.11
N PHE A 8 6.05 4.81 41.74
CA PHE A 8 5.93 4.43 40.35
C PHE A 8 5.04 5.48 39.67
N ALA A 9 5.63 6.36 38.91
CA ALA A 9 4.91 7.24 38.04
C ALA A 9 4.13 6.32 37.06
N SER A 10 2.81 6.26 37.23
CA SER A 10 1.93 5.69 36.22
C SER A 10 2.15 6.51 34.95
N SER A 11 2.68 5.88 33.90
CA SER A 11 2.73 6.51 32.58
C SER A 11 1.27 6.80 32.21
N GLU A 12 0.88 8.07 32.28
CA GLU A 12 -0.38 8.53 31.72
C GLU A 12 -0.40 8.05 30.27
N ASN A 13 -1.43 7.28 29.90
CA ASN A 13 -1.69 6.90 28.53
C ASN A 13 -1.90 8.18 27.73
N GLN A 14 -0.84 8.70 27.13
CA GLN A 14 -0.95 9.85 26.26
C GLN A 14 -1.87 9.45 25.11
N GLN A 15 -2.80 10.34 24.76
CA GLN A 15 -3.60 10.15 23.57
C GLN A 15 -2.72 10.44 22.35
N GLY A 16 -2.73 9.50 21.43
CA GLY A 16 -2.16 9.67 20.10
C GLY A 16 -3.26 9.80 19.06
N GLN A 17 -2.87 10.19 17.88
CA GLN A 17 -3.73 10.29 16.71
C GLN A 17 -3.20 9.43 15.59
N GLY A 18 -4.09 8.97 14.72
CA GLY A 18 -3.74 8.26 13.51
C GLY A 18 -4.73 8.52 12.39
N GLN A 19 -4.27 8.27 11.19
CA GLN A 19 -5.06 8.34 9.97
C GLN A 19 -4.92 7.06 9.20
N ALA A 20 -5.97 6.68 8.49
CA ALA A 20 -5.98 5.53 7.61
C ALA A 20 -6.80 5.84 6.36
N VAL A 21 -6.30 5.47 5.21
CA VAL A 21 -7.12 5.46 3.99
C VAL A 21 -7.87 4.15 3.91
N ILE A 22 -9.17 4.23 3.78
CA ILE A 22 -10.06 3.09 3.61
C ILE A 22 -10.74 3.15 2.25
N THR A 23 -11.00 2.00 1.64
CA THR A 23 -11.70 1.91 0.36
C THR A 23 -13.11 1.40 0.57
N VAL A 24 -14.10 2.21 0.22
CA VAL A 24 -15.52 1.84 0.28
C VAL A 24 -15.92 1.21 -1.05
N LEU A 25 -16.31 -0.06 -1.01
CA LEU A 25 -16.67 -0.83 -2.21
C LEU A 25 -18.20 -0.84 -2.39
N PRO A 26 -18.75 -0.01 -3.28
CA PRO A 26 -20.19 -0.05 -3.58
C PRO A 26 -20.56 -1.40 -4.19
N ALA A 27 -21.77 -1.85 -3.97
CA ALA A 27 -22.31 -2.97 -4.71
C ALA A 27 -22.22 -2.70 -6.21
N LYS A 28 -22.10 -3.77 -7.02
CA LYS A 28 -21.97 -3.65 -8.47
C LYS A 28 -23.12 -2.77 -9.01
N ASN A 29 -22.78 -1.68 -9.72
CA ASN A 29 -23.71 -0.70 -10.29
C ASN A 29 -24.50 0.17 -9.29
N ALA A 30 -24.12 0.21 -8.01
CA ALA A 30 -24.69 1.14 -7.03
C ALA A 30 -23.79 2.37 -6.84
N ALA A 31 -24.40 3.51 -6.56
CA ALA A 31 -23.64 4.67 -6.09
C ALA A 31 -22.97 4.33 -4.74
N PRO A 32 -21.75 4.87 -4.45
CA PRO A 32 -21.13 4.66 -3.16
C PRO A 32 -22.05 5.17 -2.05
N ALA A 33 -22.42 4.30 -1.11
CA ALA A 33 -23.11 4.72 0.08
C ALA A 33 -22.14 5.56 0.94
N ALA A 34 -22.62 6.69 1.48
CA ALA A 34 -21.84 7.46 2.44
C ALA A 34 -21.60 6.60 3.68
N VAL A 35 -20.34 6.48 4.08
CA VAL A 35 -19.95 5.80 5.34
C VAL A 35 -19.81 6.86 6.42
N LYS A 36 -20.45 6.63 7.54
CA LYS A 36 -20.43 7.55 8.69
C LYS A 36 -19.64 6.89 9.84
N PRO A 37 -19.02 7.67 10.74
CA PRO A 37 -18.29 7.13 11.88
C PRO A 37 -19.10 6.13 12.71
N GLN A 38 -20.40 6.36 12.91
CA GLN A 38 -21.28 5.47 13.67
C GLN A 38 -21.54 4.12 13.03
N ASP A 39 -21.33 3.99 11.73
CA ASP A 39 -21.48 2.72 10.99
C ASP A 39 -20.26 1.82 11.13
N LEU A 40 -19.21 2.33 11.76
CA LEU A 40 -17.91 1.69 11.89
C LEU A 40 -17.56 1.40 13.34
N SER A 41 -16.81 0.34 13.55
CA SER A 41 -16.17 0.00 14.83
C SER A 41 -14.69 -0.21 14.60
N LEU A 42 -13.86 0.50 15.34
CA LEU A 42 -12.41 0.45 15.21
C LEU A 42 -11.77 -0.16 16.45
N LYS A 43 -10.78 -1.02 16.24
CA LYS A 43 -9.83 -1.46 17.27
C LYS A 43 -8.40 -1.17 16.79
N VAL A 44 -7.62 -0.54 17.66
CA VAL A 44 -6.19 -0.32 17.48
C VAL A 44 -5.45 -1.10 18.57
N ASN A 45 -4.51 -1.96 18.18
CA ASN A 45 -3.84 -2.90 19.10
C ASN A 45 -4.82 -3.68 19.99
N GLY A 46 -5.98 -4.08 19.41
CA GLY A 46 -7.02 -4.82 20.10
C GLY A 46 -7.95 -3.98 21.01
N LYS A 47 -7.63 -2.72 21.29
CA LYS A 47 -8.44 -1.81 22.11
C LYS A 47 -9.45 -1.06 21.24
N ALA A 48 -10.70 -0.94 21.75
CA ALA A 48 -11.73 -0.12 21.11
C ALA A 48 -11.25 1.33 21.03
N THR A 49 -11.45 1.95 19.88
CA THR A 49 -10.84 3.23 19.53
C THR A 49 -11.89 4.14 18.88
N SER A 50 -11.91 5.41 19.28
CA SER A 50 -12.87 6.38 18.75
C SER A 50 -12.44 6.87 17.38
N ILE A 51 -13.36 6.77 16.41
CA ILE A 51 -13.21 7.41 15.10
C ILE A 51 -13.66 8.85 15.25
N THR A 52 -12.79 9.79 14.89
CA THR A 52 -13.06 11.23 14.99
C THR A 52 -13.65 11.82 13.72
N ASN A 53 -13.23 11.28 12.56
CA ASN A 53 -13.68 11.77 11.27
C ASN A 53 -13.64 10.66 10.20
N VAL A 54 -14.50 10.77 9.17
CA VAL A 54 -14.48 9.96 7.93
C VAL A 54 -14.85 10.88 6.78
N GLU A 55 -13.88 11.21 5.94
CA GLU A 55 -14.04 12.14 4.82
C GLU A 55 -13.74 11.47 3.47
N PRO A 56 -14.60 11.70 2.46
CA PRO A 56 -14.33 11.21 1.11
C PRO A 56 -13.13 11.96 0.50
N LEU A 57 -12.19 11.23 -0.05
CA LEU A 57 -11.02 11.77 -0.74
C LEU A 57 -11.39 12.13 -2.19
N LYS A 58 -12.17 13.24 -2.36
CA LYS A 58 -12.71 13.72 -3.63
C LYS A 58 -12.43 15.23 -3.81
N GLY A 59 -12.47 15.69 -5.07
CA GLY A 59 -12.31 17.11 -5.39
C GLY A 59 -10.89 17.62 -5.14
N ALA A 60 -10.77 18.81 -4.56
CA ALA A 60 -9.47 19.47 -4.34
C ALA A 60 -8.54 18.70 -3.38
N ASN A 61 -9.11 17.96 -2.43
CA ASN A 61 -8.36 17.20 -1.42
C ASN A 61 -8.02 15.78 -1.88
N SER A 62 -8.10 15.48 -3.15
CA SER A 62 -7.96 14.12 -3.67
C SER A 62 -6.69 13.89 -4.47
N LYS A 63 -5.63 14.66 -4.21
CA LYS A 63 -4.33 14.44 -4.85
C LYS A 63 -3.91 12.98 -4.66
N VAL A 64 -3.43 12.37 -5.73
CA VAL A 64 -2.90 11.01 -5.69
C VAL A 64 -1.62 10.91 -6.51
N GLU A 65 -0.67 10.18 -5.97
CA GLU A 65 0.61 9.85 -6.59
C GLU A 65 0.66 8.35 -6.83
N VAL A 66 0.84 7.96 -8.08
CA VAL A 66 0.82 6.55 -8.48
C VAL A 66 2.17 6.14 -9.02
N VAL A 67 2.78 5.14 -8.41
CA VAL A 67 3.98 4.48 -8.94
C VAL A 67 3.59 3.09 -9.45
N VAL A 68 3.73 2.86 -10.76
CA VAL A 68 3.63 1.51 -11.31
C VAL A 68 5.01 0.88 -11.26
N LEU A 69 5.19 -0.10 -10.39
CA LEU A 69 6.47 -0.76 -10.11
C LEU A 69 6.49 -2.15 -10.75
N ILE A 70 7.22 -2.29 -11.85
CA ILE A 70 7.26 -3.49 -12.69
C ILE A 70 8.50 -4.31 -12.36
N ASP A 71 8.32 -5.59 -12.12
CA ASP A 71 9.43 -6.52 -11.97
C ASP A 71 10.20 -6.62 -13.31
N ASP A 72 11.44 -6.15 -13.34
CA ASP A 72 12.23 -6.12 -14.57
C ASP A 72 12.62 -7.53 -15.05
N SER A 73 12.44 -8.53 -14.19
CA SER A 73 12.58 -9.95 -14.53
C SER A 73 11.33 -10.61 -15.12
N ALA A 74 10.23 -9.84 -15.28
CA ALA A 74 8.95 -10.35 -15.82
C ALA A 74 9.00 -10.78 -17.29
N ARG A 75 10.17 -10.71 -17.90
CA ARG A 75 10.48 -11.15 -19.27
C ARG A 75 9.63 -10.51 -20.36
N ALA A 76 9.96 -10.82 -21.60
CA ALA A 76 9.26 -10.32 -22.76
C ALA A 76 7.76 -10.66 -22.82
N GLY A 77 7.30 -11.67 -22.06
CA GLY A 77 5.87 -12.02 -21.97
C GLY A 77 4.99 -10.86 -21.50
N LEU A 78 5.47 -10.02 -20.58
CA LEU A 78 4.75 -8.81 -20.16
C LEU A 78 4.70 -7.75 -21.27
N GLY A 79 5.57 -7.83 -22.28
CA GLY A 79 5.57 -6.90 -23.40
C GLY A 79 4.22 -6.81 -24.13
N ASN A 80 3.48 -7.91 -24.19
CA ASN A 80 2.14 -7.93 -24.80
C ASN A 80 1.12 -7.09 -24.01
N GLN A 81 1.34 -6.88 -22.71
CA GLN A 81 0.45 -6.14 -21.80
C GLN A 81 0.98 -4.72 -21.47
N ILE A 82 2.10 -4.30 -22.02
CA ILE A 82 2.63 -2.93 -21.82
C ILE A 82 1.61 -1.86 -22.27
N LYS A 83 0.84 -2.14 -23.32
CA LYS A 83 -0.26 -1.27 -23.74
C LYS A 83 -1.36 -1.13 -22.69
N ASP A 84 -1.63 -2.17 -21.89
CA ASP A 84 -2.61 -2.12 -20.80
C ASP A 84 -2.10 -1.21 -19.68
N VAL A 85 -0.80 -1.28 -19.35
CA VAL A 85 -0.14 -0.36 -18.41
C VAL A 85 -0.19 1.08 -18.94
N ALA A 86 0.12 1.29 -20.21
CA ALA A 86 0.03 2.61 -20.84
C ALA A 86 -1.40 3.19 -20.78
N ASN A 87 -2.40 2.35 -21.06
CA ASN A 87 -3.81 2.75 -20.98
C ASN A 87 -4.23 3.09 -19.54
N PHE A 88 -3.81 2.30 -18.56
CA PHE A 88 -4.03 2.60 -17.14
C PHE A 88 -3.49 3.98 -16.77
N ILE A 89 -2.23 4.27 -17.11
CA ILE A 89 -1.59 5.56 -16.83
C ILE A 89 -2.37 6.71 -17.50
N LYS A 90 -2.77 6.56 -18.75
CA LYS A 90 -3.52 7.58 -19.52
C LYS A 90 -4.89 7.85 -18.92
N THR A 91 -5.52 6.84 -18.32
CA THR A 91 -6.89 6.91 -17.78
C THR A 91 -6.96 7.10 -16.27
N LEU A 92 -5.84 7.37 -15.61
CA LEU A 92 -5.83 7.78 -14.20
C LEU A 92 -6.64 9.06 -13.97
N PRO A 93 -7.17 9.29 -12.76
CA PRO A 93 -7.90 10.52 -12.42
C PRO A 93 -7.10 11.79 -12.75
N PRO A 94 -7.74 12.89 -13.14
CA PRO A 94 -7.05 14.10 -13.61
C PRO A 94 -6.04 14.67 -12.60
N ASN A 95 -6.30 14.48 -11.31
CA ASN A 95 -5.50 14.93 -10.17
C ASN A 95 -4.40 13.93 -9.74
N ALA A 96 -4.20 12.86 -10.48
CA ALA A 96 -3.19 11.88 -10.18
C ALA A 96 -1.86 12.19 -10.89
N ALA A 97 -0.77 12.38 -10.17
CA ALA A 97 0.58 12.33 -10.72
C ALA A 97 1.03 10.85 -10.83
N ALA A 98 1.80 10.51 -11.86
CA ALA A 98 2.26 9.15 -12.05
C ALA A 98 3.73 9.07 -12.46
N THR A 99 4.36 7.94 -12.16
CA THR A 99 5.64 7.51 -12.73
C THR A 99 5.69 6.00 -12.84
N VAL A 100 6.64 5.49 -13.59
CA VAL A 100 6.93 4.06 -13.71
C VAL A 100 8.30 3.78 -13.12
N GLY A 101 8.42 2.68 -12.41
CA GLY A 101 9.68 2.15 -11.92
C GLY A 101 9.85 0.69 -12.31
N TYR A 102 11.09 0.25 -12.36
CA TYR A 102 11.44 -1.15 -12.56
C TYR A 102 12.17 -1.68 -11.33
N MET A 103 11.78 -2.87 -10.89
CA MET A 103 12.46 -3.58 -9.80
C MET A 103 13.75 -4.18 -10.36
N VAL A 104 14.89 -3.59 -10.00
CA VAL A 104 16.20 -4.02 -10.49
C VAL A 104 17.12 -4.21 -9.30
N ASN A 105 17.57 -5.44 -9.07
CA ASN A 105 18.50 -5.79 -7.97
C ASN A 105 18.08 -5.21 -6.61
N GLY A 106 16.80 -5.36 -6.26
CA GLY A 106 16.26 -4.87 -4.99
C GLY A 106 16.09 -3.34 -4.90
N ARG A 107 16.09 -2.63 -6.02
CA ARG A 107 15.86 -1.18 -6.08
C ARG A 107 14.67 -0.84 -6.94
N ALA A 108 13.99 0.22 -6.63
CA ALA A 108 12.98 0.84 -7.49
C ALA A 108 13.66 1.84 -8.43
N ALA A 109 14.02 1.41 -9.63
CA ALA A 109 14.61 2.27 -10.66
C ALA A 109 13.50 3.06 -11.36
N LEU A 110 13.20 4.28 -10.89
CA LEU A 110 12.20 5.14 -11.49
C LEU A 110 12.67 5.66 -12.85
N THR A 111 11.77 5.74 -13.82
CA THR A 111 12.06 6.21 -15.19
C THR A 111 12.01 7.73 -15.32
N GLY A 112 11.50 8.41 -14.30
CA GLY A 112 11.39 9.86 -14.21
C GLY A 112 10.66 10.29 -12.94
N PRO A 113 10.50 11.60 -12.72
CA PRO A 113 9.75 12.12 -11.60
C PRO A 113 8.26 11.83 -11.71
N LEU A 114 7.54 11.92 -10.59
CA LEU A 114 6.08 11.99 -10.61
C LEU A 114 5.60 13.18 -11.42
N THR A 115 4.70 12.96 -12.37
CA THR A 115 4.19 14.01 -13.24
C THR A 115 2.74 13.78 -13.65
N MET A 116 2.02 14.87 -13.88
CA MET A 116 0.67 14.88 -14.46
C MET A 116 0.71 14.66 -15.99
N ASN A 117 1.87 14.77 -16.63
CA ASN A 117 2.04 14.57 -18.07
C ASN A 117 2.05 13.07 -18.41
N ARG A 118 0.87 12.53 -18.70
CA ARG A 118 0.65 11.10 -18.99
C ARG A 118 1.47 10.60 -20.18
N ASP A 119 1.60 11.42 -21.21
CA ASP A 119 2.34 11.05 -22.41
C ASP A 119 3.84 10.92 -22.13
N GLN A 120 4.37 11.75 -21.25
CA GLN A 120 5.76 11.63 -20.79
C GLN A 120 5.97 10.31 -20.04
N VAL A 121 5.07 9.96 -19.12
CA VAL A 121 5.14 8.70 -18.36
C VAL A 121 5.03 7.49 -19.31
N VAL A 122 4.08 7.52 -20.24
CA VAL A 122 3.89 6.42 -21.20
C VAL A 122 5.10 6.25 -22.14
N LYS A 123 5.75 7.33 -22.55
CA LYS A 123 6.98 7.27 -23.36
C LYS A 123 8.16 6.61 -22.62
N SER A 124 8.16 6.59 -21.31
CA SER A 124 9.19 5.95 -20.49
C SER A 124 8.98 4.46 -20.26
N LEU A 125 7.79 3.93 -20.64
CA LEU A 125 7.51 2.50 -20.56
C LEU A 125 8.41 1.71 -21.51
N ARG A 126 8.95 0.63 -21.01
CA ARG A 126 9.69 -0.37 -21.80
C ARG A 126 9.31 -1.79 -21.40
N VAL A 127 9.65 -2.72 -22.25
CA VAL A 127 9.56 -4.15 -21.91
C VAL A 127 10.60 -4.47 -20.83
N PRO A 128 10.29 -5.33 -19.83
CA PRO A 128 11.28 -5.84 -18.89
C PRO A 128 12.45 -6.52 -19.60
N MET A 129 13.67 -6.21 -19.20
CA MET A 129 14.89 -6.65 -19.88
C MET A 129 15.90 -7.34 -18.99
N SER A 130 15.70 -7.32 -17.67
CA SER A 130 16.67 -7.89 -16.73
C SER A 130 16.62 -9.41 -16.71
N VAL A 131 17.78 -10.00 -16.59
CA VAL A 131 17.88 -11.37 -16.14
C VAL A 131 17.63 -11.38 -14.64
N PRO A 132 16.83 -12.32 -14.09
CA PRO A 132 16.59 -12.39 -12.66
C PRO A 132 17.93 -12.46 -11.91
N GLY A 133 18.21 -11.44 -11.11
CA GLY A 133 19.38 -11.40 -10.26
C GLY A 133 19.32 -12.51 -9.21
N VAL A 134 20.46 -12.97 -8.75
CA VAL A 134 20.53 -14.02 -7.70
C VAL A 134 19.94 -13.50 -6.38
N ASN A 135 19.96 -12.20 -6.16
CA ASN A 135 19.53 -11.51 -4.93
C ASN A 135 18.41 -10.50 -5.20
N ALA A 136 17.59 -10.75 -6.22
CA ALA A 136 16.44 -9.88 -6.50
C ALA A 136 15.28 -10.20 -5.55
N SER A 137 14.75 -9.16 -4.90
CA SER A 137 13.56 -9.24 -4.08
C SER A 137 12.62 -8.08 -4.43
N PRO A 138 11.32 -8.32 -4.68
CA PRO A 138 10.35 -7.25 -4.88
C PRO A 138 10.17 -6.42 -3.59
N TYR A 139 10.43 -7.03 -2.43
CA TYR A 139 10.29 -6.36 -1.13
C TYR A 139 11.41 -5.37 -0.86
N PHE A 140 12.64 -5.65 -1.28
CA PHE A 140 13.72 -4.65 -1.25
C PHE A 140 13.40 -3.45 -2.15
N SER A 141 12.78 -3.68 -3.30
CA SER A 141 12.38 -2.61 -4.20
C SER A 141 11.25 -1.76 -3.61
N LEU A 142 10.28 -2.39 -2.94
CA LEU A 142 9.20 -1.69 -2.23
C LEU A 142 9.76 -0.89 -1.04
N ASP A 143 10.65 -1.49 -0.24
CA ASP A 143 11.32 -0.84 0.87
C ASP A 143 12.13 0.39 0.42
N ALA A 144 12.94 0.23 -0.64
CA ALA A 144 13.69 1.34 -1.22
C ALA A 144 12.79 2.48 -1.72
N LEU A 145 11.64 2.15 -2.33
CA LEU A 145 10.66 3.14 -2.76
C LEU A 145 10.00 3.84 -1.57
N ALA A 146 9.64 3.10 -0.52
CA ALA A 146 9.04 3.66 0.69
C ALA A 146 9.97 4.66 1.38
N LYS A 147 11.25 4.34 1.48
CA LYS A 147 12.29 5.20 2.09
C LYS A 147 12.63 6.42 1.25
N SER A 148 12.40 6.36 -0.06
CA SER A 148 12.79 7.40 -1.02
C SER A 148 11.65 7.70 -1.98
N TRP A 149 10.45 7.99 -1.43
CA TRP A 149 9.31 8.37 -2.25
C TRP A 149 9.63 9.62 -3.07
N PRO A 150 9.29 9.66 -4.38
CA PRO A 150 9.76 10.71 -5.29
C PRO A 150 9.02 12.06 -5.15
N SER A 151 8.36 12.30 -4.03
CA SER A 151 7.66 13.55 -3.71
C SER A 151 7.72 13.84 -2.21
N ASN A 152 7.68 15.13 -1.87
CA ASN A 152 7.52 15.61 -0.50
C ASN A 152 6.09 16.12 -0.20
N ASP A 153 5.13 15.91 -1.11
CA ASP A 153 3.73 16.30 -0.88
C ASP A 153 3.11 15.34 0.14
N SER A 154 2.92 15.82 1.37
CA SER A 154 2.32 15.06 2.47
C SER A 154 0.81 14.88 2.32
N ASP A 155 0.17 15.74 1.49
CA ASP A 155 -1.29 15.72 1.31
C ASP A 155 -1.73 14.77 0.19
N ALA A 156 -0.77 14.27 -0.58
CA ALA A 156 -1.07 13.33 -1.64
C ALA A 156 -1.10 11.88 -1.12
N ARG A 157 -2.16 11.13 -1.49
CA ARG A 157 -2.20 9.68 -1.30
C ARG A 157 -1.12 9.03 -2.15
N ARG A 158 -0.41 8.08 -1.57
CA ARG A 158 0.70 7.38 -2.23
C ARG A 158 0.28 5.96 -2.58
N GLU A 159 0.14 5.69 -3.86
CA GLU A 159 -0.35 4.41 -4.37
C GLU A 159 0.74 3.70 -5.18
N VAL A 160 0.98 2.44 -4.86
CA VAL A 160 1.94 1.60 -5.58
C VAL A 160 1.20 0.45 -6.24
N VAL A 161 1.42 0.25 -7.54
CA VAL A 161 0.92 -0.93 -8.26
C VAL A 161 2.11 -1.79 -8.64
N MET A 162 2.32 -2.89 -7.93
CA MET A 162 3.38 -3.85 -8.19
C MET A 162 2.94 -4.88 -9.23
N ILE A 163 3.76 -5.17 -10.23
CA ILE A 163 3.56 -6.27 -11.18
C ILE A 163 4.74 -7.23 -11.01
N THR A 164 4.53 -8.34 -10.32
CA THR A 164 5.57 -9.30 -9.93
C THR A 164 4.97 -10.65 -9.54
N ASN A 165 5.78 -11.70 -9.44
CA ASN A 165 5.36 -12.97 -8.86
C ASN A 165 5.42 -12.99 -7.31
N GLY A 166 5.94 -11.95 -6.68
CA GLY A 166 6.02 -11.83 -5.22
C GLY A 166 7.01 -12.78 -4.54
N VAL A 167 7.78 -13.55 -5.29
CA VAL A 167 8.78 -14.47 -4.72
C VAL A 167 10.00 -13.68 -4.28
N ASP A 168 10.39 -13.83 -3.02
CA ASP A 168 11.70 -13.35 -2.58
C ASP A 168 12.79 -14.33 -3.08
N ASN A 169 13.60 -13.84 -4.02
CA ASN A 169 14.71 -14.64 -4.55
C ASN A 169 15.96 -14.57 -3.65
N TYR A 170 15.97 -13.69 -2.64
CA TYR A 170 17.04 -13.56 -1.68
C TYR A 170 16.87 -14.56 -0.53
N ASP A 171 15.67 -14.67 0.05
CA ASP A 171 15.33 -15.73 0.98
C ASP A 171 14.66 -16.90 0.25
N ARG A 172 15.42 -17.96 0.04
CA ARG A 172 14.95 -19.17 -0.67
C ARG A 172 14.14 -20.12 0.20
N GLY A 173 13.94 -19.77 1.47
CA GLY A 173 13.17 -20.59 2.41
C GLY A 173 11.68 -20.60 2.12
N PHE A 174 11.18 -19.64 1.31
CA PHE A 174 9.74 -19.41 1.10
C PHE A 174 8.98 -19.26 2.42
N ASP A 175 9.61 -18.58 3.38
CA ASP A 175 9.03 -18.37 4.70
C ASP A 175 7.80 -17.47 4.59
N PRO A 176 6.63 -17.88 5.12
CA PRO A 176 5.46 -17.02 5.20
C PRO A 176 5.68 -15.78 6.11
N TYR A 177 6.70 -15.81 6.94
CA TYR A 177 7.15 -14.70 7.80
C TYR A 177 8.45 -14.07 7.32
N ASP A 178 8.66 -14.04 6.01
CA ASP A 178 9.83 -13.45 5.38
C ASP A 178 10.22 -12.10 6.01
N PRO A 179 11.42 -11.95 6.59
CA PRO A 179 11.83 -10.76 7.33
C PRO A 179 11.98 -9.53 6.45
N TYR A 180 12.33 -9.72 5.18
CA TYR A 180 12.49 -8.63 4.21
C TYR A 180 11.13 -8.09 3.78
N MET A 181 10.15 -8.98 3.59
CA MET A 181 8.76 -8.59 3.36
C MET A 181 8.19 -7.84 4.57
N GLN A 182 8.44 -8.30 5.81
CA GLN A 182 8.00 -7.60 7.01
C GLN A 182 8.63 -6.21 7.13
N THR A 183 9.91 -6.07 6.78
CA THR A 183 10.57 -4.75 6.73
C THR A 183 9.92 -3.85 5.71
N ALA A 184 9.67 -4.35 4.49
CA ALA A 184 9.00 -3.60 3.44
C ALA A 184 7.58 -3.16 3.83
N ILE A 185 6.81 -4.03 4.51
CA ILE A 185 5.50 -3.67 5.08
C ILE A 185 5.64 -2.51 6.06
N ASN A 186 6.55 -2.63 7.04
CA ASN A 186 6.74 -1.63 8.07
C ASN A 186 7.07 -0.26 7.48
N ASP A 187 7.95 -0.23 6.49
CA ASP A 187 8.38 1.04 5.90
C ASP A 187 7.34 1.58 4.89
N ALA A 188 6.60 0.71 4.19
CA ALA A 188 5.45 1.11 3.39
C ALA A 188 4.34 1.75 4.25
N VAL A 189 4.01 1.16 5.40
CA VAL A 189 3.01 1.71 6.33
C VAL A 189 3.48 3.05 6.91
N LYS A 190 4.76 3.17 7.30
CA LYS A 190 5.33 4.45 7.79
C LYS A 190 5.33 5.54 6.73
N ALA A 191 5.52 5.17 5.46
CA ALA A 191 5.48 6.08 4.32
C ALA A 191 4.05 6.35 3.81
N HIS A 192 3.03 5.79 4.47
CA HIS A 192 1.62 5.88 4.09
C HIS A 192 1.33 5.37 2.66
N LEU A 193 2.05 4.32 2.23
CA LEU A 193 1.81 3.71 0.93
C LEU A 193 0.61 2.77 0.98
N ILE A 194 -0.22 2.83 -0.05
CA ILE A 194 -1.25 1.83 -0.35
C ILE A 194 -0.73 0.97 -1.49
N VAL A 195 -0.60 -0.34 -1.27
CA VAL A 195 0.05 -1.23 -2.23
C VAL A 195 -0.98 -2.17 -2.86
N TYR A 196 -1.08 -2.12 -4.18
CA TYR A 196 -1.76 -3.12 -5.01
C TYR A 196 -0.73 -4.03 -5.64
N SER A 197 -1.09 -5.28 -5.86
CA SER A 197 -0.24 -6.21 -6.60
C SER A 197 -1.00 -6.95 -7.68
N ILE A 198 -0.41 -7.06 -8.86
CA ILE A 198 -0.88 -7.91 -9.94
C ILE A 198 0.16 -9.02 -10.10
N TYR A 199 -0.27 -10.25 -9.83
CA TYR A 199 0.59 -11.41 -9.93
C TYR A 199 0.97 -11.69 -11.37
N TRP A 200 2.29 -11.80 -11.63
CA TRP A 200 2.85 -12.16 -12.93
C TRP A 200 3.80 -13.35 -12.76
N ALA A 201 3.34 -14.54 -13.17
CA ALA A 201 4.03 -15.81 -12.91
C ALA A 201 5.42 -15.88 -13.53
N ASP A 202 5.61 -15.28 -14.72
CA ASP A 202 6.87 -15.35 -15.47
C ASP A 202 7.92 -14.33 -14.98
N SER A 203 7.83 -13.87 -13.73
CA SER A 203 8.88 -13.11 -13.07
C SER A 203 9.83 -14.07 -12.32
N GLY A 204 11.10 -13.70 -12.28
CA GLY A 204 12.09 -14.40 -11.47
C GLY A 204 12.47 -15.81 -11.94
N ARG A 205 13.14 -16.56 -11.04
CA ARG A 205 13.74 -17.86 -11.34
C ARG A 205 12.80 -19.05 -11.15
N PHE A 206 11.75 -18.87 -10.33
CA PHE A 206 10.89 -19.96 -9.86
C PHE A 206 9.51 -19.98 -10.52
N ASN A 207 9.39 -19.42 -11.71
CA ASN A 207 8.14 -19.24 -12.43
C ASN A 207 7.35 -20.54 -12.71
N ARG A 208 7.99 -21.71 -12.62
CA ARG A 208 7.37 -23.02 -12.88
C ARG A 208 7.08 -23.84 -11.61
N SER A 209 7.41 -23.31 -10.44
CA SER A 209 7.14 -23.97 -9.16
C SER A 209 5.79 -23.55 -8.60
N GLY A 210 4.83 -24.47 -8.50
CA GLY A 210 3.54 -24.20 -7.86
C GLY A 210 3.69 -23.81 -6.40
N PHE A 211 4.68 -24.36 -5.69
CA PHE A 211 4.99 -23.98 -4.31
C PHE A 211 5.47 -22.52 -4.21
N ALA A 212 6.42 -22.14 -5.07
CA ALA A 212 6.91 -20.75 -5.12
C ALA A 212 5.81 -19.77 -5.54
N ALA A 213 4.93 -20.16 -6.48
CA ALA A 213 3.79 -19.36 -6.89
C ALA A 213 2.84 -19.07 -5.71
N ASN A 214 2.50 -20.09 -4.94
CA ASN A 214 1.66 -19.93 -3.76
C ASN A 214 2.34 -19.08 -2.67
N ALA A 215 3.63 -19.29 -2.43
CA ALA A 215 4.39 -18.50 -1.48
C ALA A 215 4.41 -17.02 -1.87
N GLY A 216 4.75 -16.71 -3.12
CA GLY A 216 4.76 -15.33 -3.63
C GLY A 216 3.39 -14.65 -3.52
N GLN A 217 2.31 -15.36 -3.89
CA GLN A 217 0.95 -14.83 -3.74
C GLN A 217 0.60 -14.54 -2.28
N ASN A 218 0.99 -15.42 -1.35
CA ASN A 218 0.77 -15.21 0.09
C ASN A 218 1.53 -13.99 0.63
N LEU A 219 2.77 -13.79 0.21
CA LEU A 219 3.56 -12.62 0.61
C LEU A 219 2.93 -11.32 0.05
N LEU A 220 2.50 -11.32 -1.21
CA LEU A 220 1.79 -10.18 -1.81
C LEU A 220 0.47 -9.87 -1.09
N LEU A 221 -0.28 -10.89 -0.67
CA LEU A 221 -1.49 -10.72 0.14
C LEU A 221 -1.21 -10.02 1.47
N GLN A 222 -0.11 -10.39 2.13
CA GLN A 222 0.28 -9.77 3.40
C GLN A 222 0.64 -8.28 3.20
N VAL A 223 1.44 -7.96 2.19
CA VAL A 223 1.82 -6.57 1.86
C VAL A 223 0.59 -5.72 1.56
N THR A 224 -0.28 -6.20 0.66
CA THR A 224 -1.47 -5.45 0.25
C THR A 224 -2.49 -5.33 1.38
N GLY A 225 -2.67 -6.38 2.17
CA GLY A 225 -3.54 -6.35 3.35
C GLY A 225 -3.04 -5.42 4.44
N ALA A 226 -1.73 -5.40 4.71
CA ALA A 226 -1.14 -4.51 5.69
C ALA A 226 -1.34 -3.03 5.33
N THR A 227 -1.26 -2.69 4.04
CA THR A 227 -1.29 -1.31 3.53
C THR A 227 -2.68 -0.84 3.05
N GLY A 228 -3.69 -1.71 3.03
CA GLY A 228 -5.06 -1.36 2.63
C GLY A 228 -5.36 -1.44 1.14
N GLY A 229 -4.43 -1.98 0.35
CA GLY A 229 -4.63 -2.24 -1.08
C GLY A 229 -5.30 -3.59 -1.37
N ASN A 230 -5.00 -4.16 -2.54
CA ASN A 230 -5.55 -5.45 -2.96
C ASN A 230 -4.56 -6.22 -3.84
N SER A 231 -4.62 -7.55 -3.78
CA SER A 231 -3.79 -8.44 -4.59
C SER A 231 -4.66 -9.16 -5.63
N TYR A 232 -4.19 -9.21 -6.88
CA TYR A 232 -4.91 -9.80 -8.01
C TYR A 232 -4.12 -10.94 -8.63
N TRP A 233 -4.78 -12.09 -8.86
CA TRP A 233 -4.21 -13.25 -9.56
C TRP A 233 -5.31 -14.12 -10.18
N ILE A 234 -4.92 -14.96 -11.15
CA ILE A 234 -5.76 -15.96 -11.80
C ILE A 234 -5.21 -17.39 -11.59
N GLY A 235 -4.88 -17.76 -10.36
CA GLY A 235 -4.15 -18.98 -10.08
C GLY A 235 -2.63 -18.80 -10.26
N THR A 236 -1.94 -19.77 -10.88
CA THR A 236 -0.48 -19.77 -11.03
C THR A 236 0.01 -19.29 -12.40
N GLY A 237 -0.89 -18.78 -13.24
CA GLY A 237 -0.58 -18.31 -14.60
C GLY A 237 -0.50 -16.79 -14.72
N ASN A 238 -0.08 -16.35 -15.91
CA ASN A 238 -0.14 -14.93 -16.26
C ASN A 238 -1.53 -14.55 -16.73
N PRO A 239 -2.04 -13.36 -16.35
CA PRO A 239 -3.26 -12.84 -16.93
C PRO A 239 -3.10 -12.53 -18.42
N VAL A 240 -4.14 -12.83 -19.19
CA VAL A 240 -4.19 -12.50 -20.62
C VAL A 240 -4.29 -10.99 -20.85
N SER A 241 -4.91 -10.27 -19.92
CA SER A 241 -5.02 -8.79 -19.92
C SER A 241 -4.95 -8.26 -18.49
N LEU A 242 -4.32 -7.11 -18.32
CA LEU A 242 -4.25 -6.38 -17.05
C LEU A 242 -5.42 -5.42 -16.86
N ILE A 243 -6.22 -5.17 -17.90
CA ILE A 243 -7.33 -4.20 -17.89
C ILE A 243 -8.30 -4.42 -16.73
N PRO A 244 -8.81 -5.63 -16.44
CA PRO A 244 -9.78 -5.81 -15.36
C PRO A 244 -9.24 -5.42 -13.98
N TYR A 245 -7.96 -5.64 -13.75
CA TYR A 245 -7.30 -5.28 -12.48
C TYR A 245 -7.07 -3.77 -12.38
N PHE A 246 -6.62 -3.15 -13.45
CA PHE A 246 -6.45 -1.70 -13.52
C PHE A 246 -7.80 -0.97 -13.38
N ASP A 247 -8.87 -1.49 -13.94
CA ASP A 247 -10.21 -0.93 -13.78
C ASP A 247 -10.69 -1.03 -12.33
N ASP A 248 -10.42 -2.15 -11.64
CA ASP A 248 -10.72 -2.26 -10.21
C ASP A 248 -9.86 -1.31 -9.37
N ILE A 249 -8.56 -1.14 -9.68
CA ILE A 249 -7.70 -0.18 -8.99
C ILE A 249 -8.25 1.25 -9.18
N LYS A 250 -8.58 1.68 -10.39
CA LYS A 250 -9.19 3.00 -10.64
C LYS A 250 -10.49 3.18 -9.83
N ARG A 251 -11.37 2.16 -9.85
CA ARG A 251 -12.58 2.18 -9.05
C ARG A 251 -12.30 2.35 -7.55
N ARG A 252 -11.21 1.74 -7.04
CA ARG A 252 -10.78 1.90 -5.65
C ARG A 252 -10.28 3.31 -5.37
N LEU A 253 -9.44 3.87 -6.23
CA LEU A 253 -8.97 5.26 -6.12
C LEU A 253 -10.12 6.28 -6.03
N ASP A 254 -11.20 6.05 -6.77
CA ASP A 254 -12.39 6.90 -6.78
C ASP A 254 -13.29 6.74 -5.54
N ASN A 255 -13.05 5.71 -4.73
CA ASN A 255 -13.90 5.35 -3.58
C ASN A 255 -13.12 5.27 -2.27
N GLN A 256 -12.06 6.05 -2.14
CA GLN A 256 -11.27 6.15 -0.92
C GLN A 256 -11.80 7.25 0.00
N TYR A 257 -11.63 7.00 1.30
CA TYR A 257 -11.95 7.91 2.39
C TYR A 257 -10.77 7.98 3.35
N GLU A 258 -10.55 9.13 3.92
CA GLU A 258 -9.67 9.30 5.07
C GLU A 258 -10.47 9.07 6.35
N LEU A 259 -9.96 8.19 7.20
CA LEU A 259 -10.49 7.91 8.52
C LEU A 259 -9.48 8.38 9.56
N SER A 260 -9.88 9.34 10.40
CA SER A 260 -9.07 9.84 11.52
C SER A 260 -9.57 9.25 12.83
N PHE A 261 -8.64 8.95 13.75
CA PHE A 261 -8.96 8.33 15.03
C PHE A 261 -8.00 8.74 16.15
N MET A 262 -8.44 8.56 17.39
CA MET A 262 -7.62 8.77 18.60
C MET A 262 -7.34 7.43 19.25
N ALA A 263 -6.06 7.09 19.50
CA ALA A 263 -5.63 5.84 20.09
C ALA A 263 -4.63 6.08 21.23
N PRO A 264 -4.48 5.16 22.20
CA PRO A 264 -3.40 5.24 23.18
C PRO A 264 -2.03 5.26 22.48
N SER A 265 -1.14 6.13 22.93
CA SER A 265 0.20 6.33 22.39
C SER A 265 1.22 6.39 23.53
N ASN A 266 2.45 6.01 23.23
CA ASN A 266 3.60 6.18 24.13
C ASN A 266 4.41 7.45 23.85
N GLY A 267 3.84 8.38 23.07
CA GLY A 267 4.45 9.66 22.73
C GLY A 267 5.43 9.62 21.55
N ARG A 268 5.59 8.48 20.90
CA ARG A 268 6.43 8.31 19.70
C ARG A 268 5.62 7.70 18.56
N PRO A 269 5.99 7.97 17.29
CA PRO A 269 5.37 7.28 16.16
C PRO A 269 5.59 5.78 16.26
N GLU A 270 4.51 4.99 16.27
CA GLU A 270 4.58 3.53 16.36
C GLU A 270 3.63 2.87 15.37
N LEU A 271 4.02 1.68 14.92
CA LEU A 271 3.15 0.83 14.12
C LEU A 271 2.13 0.15 15.04
N ALA A 272 0.87 0.18 14.64
CA ALA A 272 -0.23 -0.38 15.38
C ALA A 272 -1.09 -1.28 14.50
N ASN A 273 -1.57 -2.39 15.06
CA ASN A 273 -2.56 -3.23 14.40
C ASN A 273 -3.89 -2.48 14.30
N PHE A 274 -4.45 -2.42 13.10
CA PHE A 274 -5.69 -1.72 12.79
C PHE A 274 -6.75 -2.72 12.36
N LYS A 275 -7.88 -2.74 13.04
CA LYS A 275 -9.00 -3.61 12.71
C LYS A 275 -10.29 -2.81 12.64
N LEU A 276 -10.74 -2.56 11.42
CA LEU A 276 -12.00 -1.90 11.13
C LEU A 276 -13.10 -2.94 10.89
N LYS A 277 -14.28 -2.71 11.43
CA LYS A 277 -15.49 -3.50 11.20
C LYS A 277 -16.61 -2.56 10.77
N VAL A 278 -17.31 -2.91 9.72
CA VAL A 278 -18.54 -2.24 9.30
C VAL A 278 -19.71 -2.92 10.01
N ASN A 279 -20.49 -2.15 10.73
CA ASN A 279 -21.69 -2.65 11.44
C ASN A 279 -22.89 -2.65 10.48
N ASN A 280 -23.05 -1.56 9.72
CA ASN A 280 -24.07 -1.42 8.69
C ASN A 280 -23.46 -0.66 7.49
N GLY A 281 -23.72 -1.11 6.27
CA GLY A 281 -23.28 -0.37 5.09
C GLY A 281 -22.55 -1.23 4.05
N PRO A 282 -21.83 -0.57 3.12
CA PRO A 282 -21.08 -1.23 2.07
C PRO A 282 -19.87 -1.99 2.61
N LYS A 283 -19.30 -2.86 1.80
CA LYS A 283 -18.00 -3.47 2.10
C LYS A 283 -16.93 -2.39 2.16
N VAL A 284 -16.08 -2.44 3.18
CA VAL A 284 -14.93 -1.54 3.33
C VAL A 284 -13.67 -2.39 3.42
N ASP A 285 -12.69 -2.07 2.58
CA ASP A 285 -11.34 -2.59 2.70
C ASP A 285 -10.50 -1.53 3.43
N ALA A 286 -9.72 -1.97 4.42
CA ALA A 286 -8.92 -1.10 5.29
C ALA A 286 -7.53 -1.71 5.52
N PRO A 287 -6.51 -0.91 5.81
CA PRO A 287 -5.20 -1.43 6.17
C PRO A 287 -5.28 -2.25 7.46
N GLN A 288 -4.40 -3.25 7.59
CA GLN A 288 -4.27 -4.01 8.83
C GLN A 288 -3.27 -3.37 9.81
N GLN A 289 -2.46 -2.44 9.32
CA GLN A 289 -1.47 -1.70 10.10
C GLN A 289 -1.54 -0.21 9.78
N VAL A 290 -1.28 0.61 10.78
CA VAL A 290 -1.26 2.08 10.68
C VAL A 290 -0.15 2.65 11.55
N VAL A 291 0.18 3.92 11.34
CA VAL A 291 1.03 4.67 12.26
C VAL A 291 0.14 5.43 13.24
N VAL A 292 0.47 5.33 14.53
CA VAL A 292 -0.09 6.18 15.59
C VAL A 292 1.02 7.13 16.03
N THR A 293 0.74 8.43 16.01
CA THR A 293 1.65 9.50 16.48
C THR A 293 1.14 10.09 17.77
N ALA A 294 1.99 10.75 18.54
CA ALA A 294 1.54 11.56 19.67
C ALA A 294 0.52 12.61 19.17
N ALA A 295 -0.54 12.86 19.93
CA ALA A 295 -1.43 13.97 19.63
C ALA A 295 -0.62 15.27 19.71
N SER A 296 -0.70 16.11 18.68
CA SER A 296 -0.13 17.45 18.73
C SER A 296 -0.81 18.20 19.87
N THR A 297 -0.06 18.59 20.88
CA THR A 297 -0.53 19.59 21.86
C THR A 297 -0.60 20.91 21.11
N ALA A 298 -1.75 21.15 20.47
CA ALA A 298 -2.03 22.46 19.90
C ALA A 298 -2.16 23.46 21.04
N GLY A 299 -1.23 24.40 21.13
CA GLY A 299 -1.41 25.67 21.81
C GLY A 299 -1.00 25.74 23.27
N GLY A 300 0.16 26.21 23.47
CA GLY A 300 0.71 26.79 24.67
C GLY A 300 1.63 27.95 24.30
N GLU A 301 1.13 28.91 23.57
CA GLU A 301 1.69 30.26 23.55
C GLU A 301 0.68 31.18 24.22
N GLN A 302 1.01 31.54 25.45
CA GLN A 302 0.56 32.79 26.09
C GLN A 302 1.73 33.73 26.08
#